data_9bcd4cdba733f177d39d13a6dc0fc572
#
_entry.id   9bcd4cdba733f177d39d13a6dc0fc572
#
_cell.length_a   1.000
_cell.length_b   1.000
_cell.length_c   1.000
_cell.angle_alpha   90.00
_cell.angle_beta   90.00
_cell.angle_gamma   90.00
#
_symmetry.space_group_name_H-M   'P 1'
#
loop_
_entity.id
_entity.type
_entity.pdbx_description
1 polymer ?
#
loop_
_entity_poly.entity_id
_entity_poly.type
_entity_poly.pdbx_seq_one_letter_code
_entity_poly.pdbx_strand_id
1 'polypeptide(L)'
;KWRDYTGLNIEKDSYWANVKRATEFELDYMLSKAGKPVDRDEWGMTPQTVNAYYNPTTNEICFPAGILQYPFFDMNADDAFNYGAIGVVIGHEMTHGFDDQGRQFDKDGNLKDWWTAEDAKRFEERAQVMVNFFDSIQVLPGLNANGSLTLGENIADHGGLQVSFQAFKNATK
;
A
#
# COMPACT_ATOMS: atom_id res chain seq x y z
N LYS A 1 -17.04 -2.82 -6.44
CA LYS A 1 -18.27 -2.03 -6.71
C LYS A 1 -17.89 -0.68 -7.29
N TRP A 2 -18.49 -0.28 -8.42
CA TRP A 2 -18.28 1.07 -8.98
C TRP A 2 -18.92 2.12 -8.08
N ARG A 3 -18.22 3.24 -7.92
CA ARG A 3 -18.75 4.37 -7.19
C ARG A 3 -19.83 5.08 -8.03
N ASP A 4 -20.93 5.45 -7.40
CA ASP A 4 -21.99 6.22 -8.03
C ASP A 4 -21.68 7.72 -7.94
N TYR A 5 -21.56 8.38 -9.10
CA TYR A 5 -21.31 9.81 -9.23
C TYR A 5 -22.53 10.59 -9.73
N THR A 6 -23.72 9.96 -9.81
CA THR A 6 -24.93 10.62 -10.33
C THR A 6 -25.34 11.84 -9.53
N GLY A 7 -24.98 11.91 -8.25
CA GLY A 7 -25.21 13.06 -7.40
C GLY A 7 -24.22 14.22 -7.57
N LEU A 8 -23.12 14.03 -8.33
CA LEU A 8 -22.12 15.06 -8.57
C LEU A 8 -22.52 15.94 -9.74
N ASN A 9 -22.83 17.22 -9.48
CA ASN A 9 -23.18 18.19 -10.52
C ASN A 9 -21.92 18.91 -11.00
N ILE A 10 -21.60 18.77 -12.30
CA ILE A 10 -20.50 19.47 -12.98
C ILE A 10 -21.09 20.44 -14.01
N GLU A 11 -20.76 21.71 -13.93
CA GLU A 11 -21.30 22.77 -14.77
C GLU A 11 -20.20 23.47 -15.58
N LYS A 12 -20.60 24.17 -16.65
CA LYS A 12 -19.70 24.98 -17.50
C LYS A 12 -19.55 26.42 -16.97
N ASP A 13 -19.47 26.57 -15.65
CA ASP A 13 -19.34 27.86 -14.98
C ASP A 13 -17.86 28.20 -14.69
N SER A 14 -17.22 27.49 -13.78
CA SER A 14 -15.80 27.66 -13.51
C SER A 14 -15.17 26.37 -13.02
N TYR A 15 -13.89 26.19 -13.31
CA TYR A 15 -13.10 25.07 -12.81
C TYR A 15 -13.12 25.03 -11.28
N TRP A 16 -12.92 26.19 -10.62
CA TRP A 16 -12.94 26.26 -9.17
C TRP A 16 -14.27 25.84 -8.55
N ALA A 17 -15.39 26.27 -9.13
CA ALA A 17 -16.70 25.86 -8.65
C ALA A 17 -16.91 24.34 -8.79
N ASN A 18 -16.43 23.73 -9.88
CA ASN A 18 -16.47 22.28 -10.05
C ASN A 18 -15.57 21.55 -9.04
N VAL A 19 -14.36 22.04 -8.76
CA VAL A 19 -13.49 21.48 -7.72
C VAL A 19 -14.20 21.51 -6.37
N LYS A 20 -14.84 22.64 -6.03
CA LYS A 20 -15.58 22.75 -4.77
C LYS A 20 -16.72 21.73 -4.68
N ARG A 21 -17.56 21.62 -5.71
CA ARG A 21 -18.66 20.62 -5.78
C ARG A 21 -18.14 19.19 -5.65
N ALA A 22 -17.03 18.87 -6.33
CA ALA A 22 -16.41 17.57 -6.23
C ALA A 22 -15.88 17.28 -4.81
N THR A 23 -15.24 18.28 -4.17
CA THR A 23 -14.73 18.14 -2.80
C THR A 23 -15.86 17.97 -1.78
N GLU A 24 -16.95 18.74 -1.91
CA GLU A 24 -18.15 18.60 -1.07
C GLU A 24 -18.78 17.20 -1.24
N PHE A 25 -18.92 16.73 -2.47
CA PHE A 25 -19.43 15.38 -2.76
C PHE A 25 -18.57 14.28 -2.13
N GLU A 26 -17.24 14.40 -2.23
CA GLU A 26 -16.30 13.45 -1.60
C GLU A 26 -16.39 13.49 -0.08
N LEU A 27 -16.47 14.69 0.51
CA LEU A 27 -16.59 14.85 1.96
C LEU A 27 -17.89 14.24 2.47
N ASP A 28 -19.03 14.52 1.82
CA ASP A 28 -20.33 13.96 2.18
C ASP A 28 -20.31 12.43 2.11
N TYR A 29 -19.68 11.89 1.07
CA TYR A 29 -19.51 10.44 0.96
C TYR A 29 -18.68 9.87 2.10
N MET A 30 -17.53 10.47 2.44
CA MET A 30 -16.71 10.04 3.56
C MET A 30 -17.46 10.09 4.89
N LEU A 31 -18.15 11.21 5.14
CA LEU A 31 -18.95 11.38 6.38
C LEU A 31 -20.10 10.39 6.45
N SER A 32 -20.67 10.02 5.31
CA SER A 32 -21.77 9.04 5.25
C SER A 32 -21.38 7.63 5.74
N LYS A 33 -20.09 7.33 5.84
CA LYS A 33 -19.56 6.06 6.35
C LYS A 33 -19.53 6.00 7.88
N ALA A 34 -19.55 7.15 8.54
CA ALA A 34 -19.46 7.22 10.00
C ALA A 34 -20.60 6.42 10.66
N GLY A 35 -20.25 5.56 11.60
CA GLY A 35 -21.20 4.71 12.31
C GLY A 35 -21.77 3.53 11.51
N LYS A 36 -21.24 3.26 10.31
CA LYS A 36 -21.63 2.10 9.49
C LYS A 36 -20.52 1.03 9.51
N PRO A 37 -20.86 -0.23 9.28
CA PRO A 37 -19.87 -1.27 9.05
C PRO A 37 -19.00 -0.93 7.82
N VAL A 38 -17.76 -1.38 7.84
CA VAL A 38 -16.82 -1.24 6.70
C VAL A 38 -17.38 -1.95 5.47
N ASP A 39 -17.43 -1.26 4.34
CA ASP A 39 -17.77 -1.85 3.04
C ASP A 39 -16.50 -2.44 2.41
N ARG A 40 -16.32 -3.77 2.48
CA ARG A 40 -15.18 -4.48 1.93
C ARG A 40 -15.21 -4.60 0.41
N ASP A 41 -16.34 -4.27 -0.24
CA ASP A 41 -16.43 -4.22 -1.70
C ASP A 41 -15.97 -2.88 -2.28
N GLU A 42 -15.59 -1.94 -1.44
CA GLU A 42 -15.07 -0.64 -1.87
C GLU A 42 -13.60 -0.74 -2.22
N TRP A 43 -13.26 -0.32 -3.45
CA TRP A 43 -11.88 -0.28 -3.92
C TRP A 43 -11.30 1.13 -3.79
N GLY A 44 -10.06 1.21 -3.26
CA GLY A 44 -9.32 2.46 -3.14
C GLY A 44 -8.70 2.95 -4.45
N MET A 45 -8.58 2.06 -5.45
CA MET A 45 -8.01 2.36 -6.77
C MET A 45 -8.95 1.92 -7.88
N THR A 46 -8.85 2.58 -9.04
CA THR A 46 -9.58 2.20 -10.25
C THR A 46 -8.92 1.01 -10.95
N PRO A 47 -9.66 0.20 -11.73
CA PRO A 47 -9.12 -1.02 -12.34
C PRO A 47 -7.92 -0.82 -13.26
N GLN A 48 -7.80 0.34 -13.92
CA GLN A 48 -6.70 0.66 -14.82
C GLN A 48 -5.45 1.19 -14.09
N THR A 49 -5.50 1.39 -12.78
CA THR A 49 -4.35 1.87 -12.01
C THR A 49 -3.24 0.82 -12.02
N VAL A 50 -2.05 1.22 -12.43
CA VAL A 50 -0.85 0.37 -12.38
C VAL A 50 -0.21 0.52 -11.01
N ASN A 51 -0.84 -0.10 -10.03
CA ASN A 51 -0.39 -0.14 -8.64
C ASN A 51 -1.12 -1.25 -7.88
N ALA A 52 -0.74 -1.47 -6.62
CA ALA A 52 -1.42 -2.30 -5.64
C ALA A 52 -1.56 -1.51 -4.34
N TYR A 53 -2.23 -2.05 -3.35
CA TYR A 53 -2.28 -1.44 -2.02
C TYR A 53 -2.63 -2.46 -0.93
N TYR A 54 -2.11 -2.20 0.27
CA TYR A 54 -2.60 -2.75 1.52
C TYR A 54 -3.52 -1.73 2.22
N ASN A 55 -4.66 -2.19 2.73
CA ASN A 55 -5.54 -1.36 3.53
C ASN A 55 -5.56 -1.85 4.98
N PRO A 56 -4.92 -1.15 5.93
CA PRO A 56 -4.86 -1.59 7.31
C PRO A 56 -6.22 -1.60 8.01
N THR A 57 -7.17 -0.76 7.60
CA THR A 57 -8.50 -0.68 8.21
C THR A 57 -9.42 -1.84 7.84
N THR A 58 -9.12 -2.55 6.77
CA THR A 58 -9.82 -3.77 6.33
C THR A 58 -8.94 -5.02 6.41
N ASN A 59 -7.62 -4.84 6.63
CA ASN A 59 -6.61 -5.88 6.59
C ASN A 59 -6.65 -6.67 5.29
N GLU A 60 -6.58 -5.95 4.17
CA GLU A 60 -6.71 -6.48 2.81
C GLU A 60 -5.60 -5.99 1.90
N ILE A 61 -5.15 -6.85 0.98
CA ILE A 61 -4.30 -6.49 -0.16
C ILE A 61 -5.14 -6.50 -1.43
N CYS A 62 -4.94 -5.51 -2.30
CA CYS A 62 -5.71 -5.35 -3.53
C CYS A 62 -4.80 -5.10 -4.73
N PHE A 63 -5.10 -5.78 -5.84
CA PHE A 63 -4.36 -5.69 -7.10
C PHE A 63 -5.31 -5.32 -8.24
N PRO A 64 -5.41 -4.04 -8.61
CA PRO A 64 -6.14 -3.63 -9.81
C PRO A 64 -5.63 -4.35 -11.05
N ALA A 65 -6.51 -4.57 -12.05
CA ALA A 65 -6.14 -5.26 -13.28
C ALA A 65 -4.98 -4.58 -14.03
N GLY A 66 -4.82 -3.26 -13.86
CA GLY A 66 -3.78 -2.47 -14.50
C GLY A 66 -2.35 -2.92 -14.19
N ILE A 67 -2.09 -3.50 -12.99
CA ILE A 67 -0.75 -3.99 -12.64
C ILE A 67 -0.51 -5.43 -13.11
N LEU A 68 -1.57 -6.20 -13.42
CA LEU A 68 -1.48 -7.62 -13.77
C LEU A 68 -1.12 -7.82 -15.25
N GLN A 69 -0.10 -7.10 -15.71
CA GLN A 69 0.42 -7.14 -17.08
C GLN A 69 1.92 -6.80 -17.08
N TYR A 70 2.55 -6.98 -18.23
CA TYR A 70 3.97 -6.63 -18.41
C TYR A 70 4.23 -5.15 -18.02
N PRO A 71 5.33 -4.85 -17.29
CA PRO A 71 6.42 -5.74 -16.89
C PRO A 71 6.23 -6.44 -15.53
N PHE A 72 5.11 -6.28 -14.85
CA PHE A 72 4.87 -6.86 -13.53
C PHE A 72 4.44 -8.33 -13.59
N PHE A 73 3.62 -8.69 -14.59
CA PHE A 73 3.18 -10.06 -14.81
C PHE A 73 3.15 -10.39 -16.31
N ASP A 74 3.68 -11.56 -16.66
CA ASP A 74 3.58 -12.14 -18.00
C ASP A 74 3.31 -13.63 -17.87
N MET A 75 2.14 -14.08 -18.35
CA MET A 75 1.74 -15.49 -18.29
C MET A 75 2.62 -16.41 -19.16
N ASN A 76 3.43 -15.85 -20.08
CA ASN A 76 4.34 -16.60 -20.93
C ASN A 76 5.80 -16.54 -20.45
N ALA A 77 6.10 -15.75 -19.42
CA ALA A 77 7.43 -15.69 -18.82
C ALA A 77 7.65 -16.90 -17.89
N ASP A 78 8.91 -17.16 -17.57
CA ASP A 78 9.25 -18.17 -16.56
C ASP A 78 8.82 -17.73 -15.15
N ASP A 79 8.74 -18.70 -14.24
CA ASP A 79 8.35 -18.46 -12.86
C ASP A 79 9.28 -17.48 -12.16
N ALA A 80 10.60 -17.55 -12.41
CA ALA A 80 11.58 -16.65 -11.78
C ALA A 80 11.27 -15.19 -12.11
N PHE A 81 10.86 -14.89 -13.37
CA PHE A 81 10.44 -13.55 -13.76
C PHE A 81 9.22 -13.09 -12.96
N ASN A 82 8.14 -13.89 -12.94
CA ASN A 82 6.89 -13.52 -12.27
C ASN A 82 7.04 -13.42 -10.76
N TYR A 83 7.82 -14.33 -10.13
CA TYR A 83 8.13 -14.22 -8.71
C TYR A 83 9.01 -12.99 -8.41
N GLY A 84 9.95 -12.63 -9.30
CA GLY A 84 10.79 -11.44 -9.17
C GLY A 84 10.08 -10.11 -9.47
N ALA A 85 8.91 -10.16 -10.11
CA ALA A 85 8.12 -8.99 -10.47
C ALA A 85 6.84 -8.90 -9.59
N ILE A 86 5.71 -9.42 -10.07
CA ILE A 86 4.45 -9.33 -9.29
C ILE A 86 4.53 -10.05 -7.96
N GLY A 87 5.32 -11.12 -7.84
CA GLY A 87 5.54 -11.82 -6.58
C GLY A 87 6.14 -10.92 -5.50
N VAL A 88 7.11 -10.08 -5.87
CA VAL A 88 7.68 -9.08 -4.95
C VAL A 88 6.62 -8.06 -4.55
N VAL A 89 5.80 -7.58 -5.48
CA VAL A 89 4.71 -6.63 -5.16
C VAL A 89 3.70 -7.27 -4.19
N ILE A 90 3.33 -8.53 -4.41
CA ILE A 90 2.44 -9.27 -3.48
C ILE A 90 3.05 -9.33 -2.07
N GLY A 91 4.32 -9.68 -1.97
CA GLY A 91 5.02 -9.73 -0.69
C GLY A 91 5.17 -8.35 -0.04
N HIS A 92 5.37 -7.29 -0.84
CA HIS A 92 5.40 -5.89 -0.42
C HIS A 92 4.09 -5.48 0.26
N GLU A 93 2.95 -5.69 -0.41
CA GLU A 93 1.65 -5.35 0.17
C GLU A 93 1.35 -6.16 1.44
N MET A 94 1.71 -7.44 1.48
CA MET A 94 1.59 -8.24 2.70
C MET A 94 2.46 -7.68 3.84
N THR A 95 3.65 -7.19 3.53
CA THR A 95 4.60 -6.67 4.52
C THR A 95 4.14 -5.34 5.11
N HIS A 96 3.36 -4.53 4.37
CA HIS A 96 2.76 -3.30 4.90
C HIS A 96 1.91 -3.51 6.16
N GLY A 97 1.32 -4.69 6.34
CA GLY A 97 0.63 -5.04 7.58
C GLY A 97 1.53 -5.09 8.83
N PHE A 98 2.85 -5.09 8.64
CA PHE A 98 3.86 -5.23 9.69
C PHE A 98 4.94 -4.13 9.63
N ASP A 99 4.79 -3.12 8.79
CA ASP A 99 5.69 -1.98 8.75
C ASP A 99 5.47 -1.03 9.96
N ASP A 100 6.12 0.12 9.98
CA ASP A 100 6.05 1.08 11.08
C ASP A 100 4.64 1.67 11.30
N GLN A 101 3.81 1.72 10.25
CA GLN A 101 2.44 2.21 10.31
C GLN A 101 1.43 1.06 10.43
N GLY A 102 1.54 0.04 9.58
CA GLY A 102 0.58 -1.07 9.55
C GLY A 102 0.55 -1.89 10.82
N ARG A 103 1.71 -2.07 11.50
CA ARG A 103 1.79 -2.76 12.79
C ARG A 103 0.91 -2.16 13.91
N GLN A 104 0.46 -0.93 13.73
CA GLN A 104 -0.40 -0.23 14.69
C GLN A 104 -1.88 -0.66 14.59
N PHE A 105 -2.22 -1.44 13.56
CA PHE A 105 -3.58 -1.96 13.37
C PHE A 105 -3.62 -3.44 13.72
N ASP A 106 -4.70 -3.86 14.40
CA ASP A 106 -4.97 -5.27 14.65
C ASP A 106 -5.58 -5.95 13.39
N LYS A 107 -5.74 -7.26 13.46
CA LYS A 107 -6.30 -8.06 12.36
C LYS A 107 -7.73 -7.68 11.95
N ASP A 108 -8.43 -6.97 12.80
CA ASP A 108 -9.81 -6.52 12.57
C ASP A 108 -9.86 -5.07 12.04
N GLY A 109 -8.69 -4.46 11.80
CA GLY A 109 -8.55 -3.12 11.25
C GLY A 109 -8.69 -1.98 12.26
N ASN A 110 -8.64 -2.29 13.56
CA ASN A 110 -8.69 -1.27 14.58
C ASN A 110 -7.28 -0.73 14.85
N LEU A 111 -7.17 0.58 15.02
CA LEU A 111 -5.95 1.22 15.51
C LEU A 111 -5.75 0.80 16.99
N LYS A 112 -4.94 -0.20 17.20
CA LYS A 112 -4.74 -0.84 18.49
C LYS A 112 -3.34 -1.40 18.61
N ASP A 113 -2.62 -1.00 19.65
CA ASP A 113 -1.34 -1.60 20.01
C ASP A 113 -1.56 -3.04 20.50
N TRP A 114 -1.16 -4.01 19.68
CA TRP A 114 -1.28 -5.44 19.96
C TRP A 114 0.07 -6.12 20.13
N TRP A 115 1.15 -5.38 19.88
CA TRP A 115 2.51 -5.85 20.07
C TRP A 115 2.90 -5.81 21.55
N THR A 116 3.77 -6.72 21.97
CA THR A 116 4.39 -6.58 23.29
C THR A 116 5.40 -5.44 23.26
N ALA A 117 5.66 -4.83 24.42
CA ALA A 117 6.67 -3.77 24.52
C ALA A 117 8.06 -4.25 24.05
N GLU A 118 8.39 -5.52 24.29
CA GLU A 118 9.63 -6.15 23.85
C GLU A 118 9.69 -6.29 22.33
N ASP A 119 8.60 -6.72 21.67
CA ASP A 119 8.54 -6.86 20.22
C ASP A 119 8.59 -5.49 19.53
N ALA A 120 7.88 -4.49 20.07
CA ALA A 120 7.92 -3.12 19.57
C ALA A 120 9.36 -2.57 19.64
N LYS A 121 10.05 -2.75 20.76
CA LYS A 121 11.45 -2.31 20.90
C LYS A 121 12.38 -3.00 19.91
N ARG A 122 12.26 -4.32 19.74
CA ARG A 122 13.07 -5.08 18.78
C ARG A 122 12.80 -4.65 17.34
N PHE A 123 11.56 -4.32 17.02
CA PHE A 123 11.21 -3.77 15.72
C PHE A 123 11.89 -2.43 15.49
N GLU A 124 11.79 -1.50 16.44
CA GLU A 124 12.39 -0.16 16.35
C GLU A 124 13.91 -0.22 16.19
N GLU A 125 14.59 -1.08 16.96
CA GLU A 125 16.04 -1.30 16.85
C GLU A 125 16.45 -1.77 15.45
N ARG A 126 15.68 -2.66 14.83
CA ARG A 126 15.93 -3.15 13.46
C ARG A 126 15.56 -2.11 12.40
N ALA A 127 14.44 -1.44 12.57
CA ALA A 127 14.00 -0.36 11.69
C ALA A 127 15.02 0.78 11.63
N GLN A 128 15.64 1.12 12.77
CA GLN A 128 16.69 2.16 12.82
C GLN A 128 17.90 1.83 11.95
N VAL A 129 18.25 0.56 11.78
CA VAL A 129 19.33 0.15 10.87
C VAL A 129 18.99 0.51 9.43
N MET A 130 17.74 0.29 9.02
CA MET A 130 17.25 0.65 7.69
C MET A 130 17.19 2.17 7.51
N VAL A 131 16.69 2.91 8.49
CA VAL A 131 16.67 4.38 8.47
C VAL A 131 18.10 4.92 8.24
N ASN A 132 19.07 4.47 9.03
CA ASN A 132 20.45 4.93 8.93
C ASN A 132 21.08 4.60 7.57
N PHE A 133 20.75 3.43 7.00
CA PHE A 133 21.21 3.04 5.68
C PHE A 133 20.70 4.00 4.60
N PHE A 134 19.40 4.25 4.56
CA PHE A 134 18.80 5.13 3.56
C PHE A 134 19.21 6.60 3.76
N ASP A 135 19.34 7.08 5.00
CA ASP A 135 19.88 8.42 5.30
C ASP A 135 21.30 8.62 4.77
N SER A 136 22.07 7.54 4.59
CA SER A 136 23.41 7.60 4.04
C SER A 136 23.47 7.72 2.52
N ILE A 137 22.35 7.49 1.81
CA ILE A 137 22.28 7.50 0.35
C ILE A 137 22.12 8.93 -0.15
N GLN A 138 23.11 9.43 -0.88
CA GLN A 138 23.03 10.72 -1.53
C GLN A 138 22.25 10.59 -2.85
N VAL A 139 21.09 11.25 -2.93
CA VAL A 139 20.20 11.22 -4.10
C VAL A 139 20.51 12.35 -5.09
N LEU A 140 21.01 13.49 -4.58
CA LEU A 140 21.50 14.62 -5.36
C LEU A 140 22.70 15.24 -4.64
N PRO A 141 23.57 16.02 -5.30
CA PRO A 141 24.68 16.69 -4.63
C PRO A 141 24.22 17.50 -3.40
N GLY A 142 24.67 17.10 -2.22
CA GLY A 142 24.30 17.74 -0.95
C GLY A 142 22.91 17.40 -0.39
N LEU A 143 22.18 16.43 -1.01
CA LEU A 143 20.87 15.99 -0.55
C LEU A 143 20.86 14.47 -0.40
N ASN A 144 20.64 14.00 0.81
CA ASN A 144 20.46 12.58 1.10
C ASN A 144 18.97 12.20 1.09
N ALA A 145 18.71 10.91 0.93
CA ALA A 145 17.38 10.33 1.16
C ALA A 145 16.96 10.55 2.62
N ASN A 146 15.66 10.47 2.88
CA ASN A 146 15.12 10.54 4.24
C ASN A 146 14.61 9.13 4.62
N GLY A 147 15.46 8.38 5.30
CA GLY A 147 15.18 7.00 5.68
C GLY A 147 13.98 6.85 6.61
N SER A 148 13.74 7.84 7.48
CA SER A 148 12.55 7.85 8.34
C SER A 148 11.25 8.06 7.53
N LEU A 149 11.29 8.94 6.53
CA LEU A 149 10.12 9.22 5.67
C LEU A 149 9.73 8.01 4.81
N THR A 150 10.75 7.27 4.35
CA THR A 150 10.55 6.13 3.42
C THR A 150 10.56 4.78 4.12
N LEU A 151 10.57 4.75 5.45
CA LEU A 151 10.79 3.53 6.23
C LEU A 151 9.78 2.42 5.91
N GLY A 152 8.48 2.73 5.87
CA GLY A 152 7.44 1.75 5.58
C GLY A 152 7.62 1.08 4.22
N GLU A 153 7.86 1.88 3.18
CA GLU A 153 8.12 1.40 1.81
C GLU A 153 9.40 0.54 1.74
N ASN A 154 10.47 0.96 2.43
CA ASN A 154 11.72 0.22 2.46
C ASN A 154 11.57 -1.13 3.19
N ILE A 155 10.78 -1.18 4.26
CA ILE A 155 10.45 -2.42 4.97
C ILE A 155 9.63 -3.33 4.05
N ALA A 156 8.63 -2.77 3.36
CA ALA A 156 7.74 -3.51 2.47
C ALA A 156 8.50 -4.10 1.29
N ASP A 157 9.38 -3.34 0.63
CA ASP A 157 10.23 -3.81 -0.46
C ASP A 157 11.17 -4.94 -0.03
N HIS A 158 11.85 -4.75 1.10
CA HIS A 158 12.78 -5.75 1.61
C HIS A 158 12.05 -7.05 2.01
N GLY A 159 10.91 -6.94 2.69
CA GLY A 159 10.07 -8.07 3.05
C GLY A 159 9.50 -8.77 1.81
N GLY A 160 9.01 -8.00 0.86
CA GLY A 160 8.46 -8.48 -0.40
C GLY A 160 9.45 -9.31 -1.19
N LEU A 161 10.67 -8.82 -1.35
CA LEU A 161 11.74 -9.55 -2.04
C LEU A 161 12.08 -10.87 -1.34
N GLN A 162 12.21 -10.87 -0.01
CA GLN A 162 12.55 -12.07 0.74
C GLN A 162 11.44 -13.13 0.69
N VAL A 163 10.19 -12.70 0.90
CA VAL A 163 9.02 -13.60 0.88
C VAL A 163 8.85 -14.21 -0.51
N SER A 164 8.90 -13.41 -1.56
CA SER A 164 8.76 -13.90 -2.94
C SER A 164 9.88 -14.84 -3.34
N PHE A 165 11.13 -14.53 -3.01
CA PHE A 165 12.25 -15.42 -3.29
C PHE A 165 12.15 -16.76 -2.56
N GLN A 166 11.70 -16.74 -1.30
CA GLN A 166 11.47 -17.98 -0.57
C GLN A 166 10.31 -18.80 -1.15
N ALA A 167 9.24 -18.13 -1.58
CA ALA A 167 8.12 -18.77 -2.26
C ALA A 167 8.56 -19.45 -3.58
N PHE A 168 9.35 -18.74 -4.39
CA PHE A 168 9.94 -19.27 -5.62
C PHE A 168 10.77 -20.54 -5.33
N LYS A 169 11.69 -20.51 -4.36
CA LYS A 169 12.48 -21.68 -3.98
C LYS A 169 11.63 -22.86 -3.50
N ASN A 170 10.49 -22.60 -2.89
CA ASN A 170 9.62 -23.68 -2.42
C ASN A 170 8.81 -24.30 -3.56
N ALA A 171 8.41 -23.49 -4.55
CA ALA A 171 7.66 -23.95 -5.71
C ALA A 171 8.50 -24.70 -6.75
N THR A 172 9.83 -24.49 -6.76
CA THR A 172 10.76 -25.05 -7.76
C THR A 172 11.65 -26.18 -7.23
N LYS A 173 11.32 -26.73 -6.08
CA LYS A 173 12.02 -27.89 -5.47
C LYS A 173 11.62 -29.21 -6.08
#